data_24b876b0a69897d3f37bc4b7b57e1e57
#
_entry.id   24b876b0a69897d3f37bc4b7b57e1e57
#
_cell.length_a   1.000
_cell.length_b   1.000
_cell.length_c   1.000
_cell.angle_alpha   90.00
_cell.angle_beta   90.00
_cell.angle_gamma   90.00
#
_symmetry.space_group_name_H-M   'P 1'
#
loop_
_entity.id
_entity.type
_entity.pdbx_description
1 polymer ?
#
loop_
_entity_poly.entity_id
_entity_poly.type
_entity_poly.pdbx_seq_one_letter_code
_entity_poly.pdbx_strand_id
1 'polypeptide(L)'
;MIKYEGREIAGGLNDHKGHKANLWCLGIKDANPEYVKMGAMGAFYYYSFQYLKDKGFKKAGVGGSRPFLNDGVLNYKRKWGLKITEQFEGLFLLKPLKMTGGAKTFLVNNPFMYSDKGKFNSAVFLNEAISIDEAIKEDISKKYGCLGLSKIDIFCLNNEEKTPSWQISKEIPIRPIIPNGCST
;
A
#
# COMPACT_ATOMS: atom_id res chain seq x y z
N MET A 1 23.12 9.07 -0.50
CA MET A 1 23.78 8.07 0.35
C MET A 1 23.64 8.47 1.80
N ILE A 2 23.40 7.51 2.71
CA ILE A 2 23.30 7.72 4.15
C ILE A 2 24.55 7.17 4.82
N LYS A 3 25.16 7.98 5.67
CA LYS A 3 26.37 7.60 6.45
C LYS A 3 26.05 7.66 7.94
N TYR A 4 26.60 6.73 8.68
CA TYR A 4 26.58 6.70 10.14
C TYR A 4 28.02 6.47 10.62
N GLU A 5 28.53 7.35 11.49
CA GLU A 5 29.92 7.33 11.98
C GLU A 5 30.96 7.21 10.82
N GLY A 6 30.75 7.96 9.75
CA GLY A 6 31.61 7.95 8.57
C GLY A 6 31.43 6.75 7.63
N ARG A 7 30.67 5.72 8.01
CA ARG A 7 30.44 4.52 7.22
C ARG A 7 29.15 4.63 6.42
N GLU A 8 29.18 4.20 5.18
CA GLU A 8 28.00 4.15 4.31
C GLU A 8 27.12 2.98 4.74
N ILE A 9 25.84 3.25 5.09
CA ILE A 9 24.90 2.25 5.60
C ILE A 9 23.67 2.05 4.72
N ALA A 10 23.31 3.05 3.93
CA ALA A 10 22.22 2.95 2.97
C ALA A 10 22.44 3.91 1.79
N GLY A 11 21.81 3.60 0.67
CA GLY A 11 21.90 4.43 -0.52
C GLY A 11 20.81 4.12 -1.52
N GLY A 12 20.78 4.91 -2.60
CA GLY A 12 19.88 4.71 -3.70
C GLY A 12 20.21 5.58 -4.89
N LEU A 13 19.52 5.32 -5.98
CA LEU A 13 19.61 6.08 -7.22
C LEU A 13 18.30 6.86 -7.42
N ASN A 14 18.44 8.11 -7.80
CA ASN A 14 17.33 8.95 -8.22
C ASN A 14 17.41 9.14 -9.73
N ASP A 15 16.29 8.91 -10.40
CA ASP A 15 16.10 9.23 -11.81
C ASP A 15 15.19 10.46 -11.93
N HIS A 16 15.49 11.31 -12.94
CA HIS A 16 14.76 12.55 -13.16
C HIS A 16 14.22 12.59 -14.59
N LYS A 17 12.90 12.76 -14.70
CA LYS A 17 12.27 12.97 -16.00
C LYS A 17 11.34 14.19 -15.93
N GLY A 18 11.78 15.30 -16.52
CA GLY A 18 11.06 16.58 -16.44
C GLY A 18 10.92 17.05 -14.99
N HIS A 19 9.71 17.30 -14.54
CA HIS A 19 9.42 17.75 -13.17
C HIS A 19 9.12 16.59 -12.18
N LYS A 20 9.25 15.35 -12.63
CA LYS A 20 9.07 14.15 -11.81
C LYS A 20 10.42 13.53 -11.50
N ALA A 21 10.69 13.25 -10.26
CA ALA A 21 11.82 12.44 -9.83
C ALA A 21 11.32 11.05 -9.40
N ASN A 22 12.16 10.03 -9.53
CA ASN A 22 11.87 8.70 -9.04
C ASN A 22 13.03 8.21 -8.18
N LEU A 23 12.72 7.71 -6.99
CA LEU A 23 13.66 6.95 -6.19
C LEU A 23 13.65 5.51 -6.72
N TRP A 24 14.62 5.19 -7.55
CA TRP A 24 14.57 3.97 -8.36
C TRP A 24 15.13 2.76 -7.63
N CYS A 25 16.37 2.84 -7.17
CA CYS A 25 17.04 1.75 -6.47
C CYS A 25 17.36 2.17 -5.05
N LEU A 26 16.87 1.43 -4.07
CA LEU A 26 17.11 1.67 -2.65
C LEU A 26 17.75 0.43 -2.05
N GLY A 27 18.75 0.61 -1.22
CA GLY A 27 19.44 -0.51 -0.59
C GLY A 27 20.03 -0.17 0.77
N ILE A 28 20.11 -1.20 1.59
CA ILE A 28 20.85 -1.22 2.85
C ILE A 28 22.14 -1.98 2.61
N LYS A 29 23.25 -1.47 3.09
CA LYS A 29 24.55 -2.12 2.96
C LYS A 29 24.50 -3.52 3.57
N ASP A 30 24.94 -4.50 2.80
CA ASP A 30 25.04 -5.92 3.18
C ASP A 30 23.71 -6.51 3.71
N ALA A 31 22.56 -5.90 3.33
CA ALA A 31 21.23 -6.23 3.87
C ALA A 31 21.18 -6.29 5.41
N ASN A 32 22.05 -5.55 6.11
CA ASN A 32 22.23 -5.62 7.55
C ASN A 32 20.97 -5.14 8.29
N PRO A 33 20.30 -6.01 9.08
CA PRO A 33 19.08 -5.67 9.78
C PRO A 33 19.26 -4.59 10.86
N GLU A 34 20.45 -4.43 11.42
CA GLU A 34 20.70 -3.37 12.40
C GLU A 34 20.58 -1.98 11.78
N TYR A 35 21.03 -1.79 10.56
CA TYR A 35 20.86 -0.51 9.86
C TYR A 35 19.38 -0.22 9.55
N VAL A 36 18.58 -1.28 9.31
CA VAL A 36 17.12 -1.13 9.18
C VAL A 36 16.50 -0.65 10.49
N LYS A 37 16.87 -1.30 11.63
CA LYS A 37 16.40 -0.92 12.97
C LYS A 37 16.81 0.50 13.36
N MET A 38 17.99 0.92 12.97
CA MET A 38 18.48 2.30 13.16
C MET A 38 17.72 3.33 12.31
N GLY A 39 16.85 2.91 11.43
CA GLY A 39 16.05 3.81 10.59
C GLY A 39 16.75 4.32 9.33
N ALA A 40 17.79 3.63 8.84
CA ALA A 40 18.57 4.06 7.68
C ALA A 40 17.71 4.30 6.42
N MET A 41 16.68 3.46 6.19
CA MET A 41 15.72 3.68 5.09
C MET A 41 14.85 4.92 5.31
N GLY A 42 14.42 5.16 6.57
CA GLY A 42 13.70 6.37 6.92
C GLY A 42 14.51 7.62 6.65
N ALA A 43 15.77 7.63 7.08
CA ALA A 43 16.70 8.71 6.82
C ALA A 43 16.90 8.91 5.30
N PHE A 44 17.03 7.82 4.54
CA PHE A 44 17.16 7.91 3.08
C PHE A 44 15.95 8.58 2.44
N TYR A 45 14.71 8.18 2.79
CA TYR A 45 13.48 8.81 2.27
C TYR A 45 13.43 10.29 2.66
N TYR A 46 13.65 10.60 3.93
CA TYR A 46 13.61 11.98 4.44
C TYR A 46 14.56 12.90 3.68
N TYR A 47 15.84 12.57 3.62
CA TYR A 47 16.84 13.40 2.95
C TYR A 47 16.67 13.42 1.43
N SER A 48 16.19 12.33 0.83
CA SER A 48 15.86 12.33 -0.60
C SER A 48 14.70 13.26 -0.93
N PHE A 49 13.64 13.25 -0.14
CA PHE A 49 12.51 14.16 -0.36
C PHE A 49 12.91 15.61 -0.11
N GLN A 50 13.71 15.88 0.92
CA GLN A 50 14.24 17.23 1.17
C GLN A 50 15.06 17.71 -0.03
N TYR A 51 16.03 16.91 -0.48
CA TYR A 51 16.86 17.23 -1.65
C TYR A 51 16.01 17.49 -2.91
N LEU A 52 15.03 16.63 -3.19
CA LEU A 52 14.16 16.79 -4.35
C LEU A 52 13.32 18.07 -4.27
N LYS A 53 12.80 18.40 -3.08
CA LYS A 53 12.09 19.63 -2.82
C LYS A 53 12.97 20.85 -3.07
N ASP A 54 14.20 20.85 -2.55
CA ASP A 54 15.18 21.94 -2.72
C ASP A 54 15.58 22.15 -4.20
N LYS A 55 15.56 21.06 -4.99
CA LYS A 55 15.75 21.09 -6.45
C LYS A 55 14.50 21.48 -7.24
N GLY A 56 13.38 21.79 -6.58
CA GLY A 56 12.15 22.26 -7.23
C GLY A 56 11.26 21.14 -7.80
N PHE A 57 11.53 19.86 -7.48
CA PHE A 57 10.64 18.79 -7.90
C PHE A 57 9.33 18.81 -7.14
N LYS A 58 8.23 18.78 -7.87
CA LYS A 58 6.87 18.81 -7.27
C LYS A 58 6.32 17.41 -6.97
N LYS A 59 6.90 16.37 -7.58
CA LYS A 59 6.45 14.97 -7.46
C LYS A 59 7.65 14.05 -7.38
N ALA A 60 7.58 13.09 -6.45
CA ALA A 60 8.56 12.01 -6.31
C ALA A 60 7.86 10.66 -6.38
N GLY A 61 8.28 9.81 -7.33
CA GLY A 61 7.89 8.41 -7.38
C GLY A 61 8.80 7.58 -6.47
N VAL A 62 8.24 6.60 -5.79
CA VAL A 62 8.99 5.73 -4.87
C VAL A 62 8.92 4.25 -5.27
N GLY A 63 8.73 4.01 -6.56
CA GLY A 63 8.63 2.68 -7.12
C GLY A 63 7.35 1.93 -6.76
N GLY A 64 7.21 0.73 -7.30
CA GLY A 64 6.05 -0.14 -7.09
C GLY A 64 6.00 -0.80 -5.71
N SER A 65 4.85 -1.38 -5.39
CA SER A 65 4.61 -2.30 -4.28
C SER A 65 3.71 -3.41 -4.77
N ARG A 66 3.68 -4.53 -4.07
CA ARG A 66 2.69 -5.58 -4.35
C ARG A 66 1.29 -5.04 -4.07
N PRO A 67 0.25 -5.49 -4.78
CA PRO A 67 -1.12 -5.01 -4.60
C PRO A 67 -1.82 -5.61 -3.37
N PHE A 68 -1.09 -6.13 -2.39
CA PHE A 68 -1.63 -6.68 -1.15
C PHE A 68 -1.55 -5.64 -0.03
N LEU A 69 -2.68 -5.41 0.65
CA LEU A 69 -2.79 -4.39 1.70
C LEU A 69 -1.96 -4.72 2.94
N ASN A 70 -1.59 -5.98 3.14
CA ASN A 70 -0.69 -6.42 4.21
C ASN A 70 0.78 -6.46 3.77
N ASP A 71 1.12 -6.06 2.53
CA ASP A 71 2.50 -6.01 2.07
C ASP A 71 3.33 -5.02 2.88
N GLY A 72 4.49 -5.47 3.34
CA GLY A 72 5.35 -4.67 4.21
C GLY A 72 5.87 -3.39 3.55
N VAL A 73 6.18 -3.45 2.24
CA VAL A 73 6.66 -2.28 1.48
C VAL A 73 5.53 -1.27 1.29
N LEU A 74 4.32 -1.74 0.96
CA LEU A 74 3.15 -0.89 0.86
C LEU A 74 2.85 -0.21 2.19
N ASN A 75 2.85 -0.98 3.29
CA ASN A 75 2.61 -0.46 4.63
C ASN A 75 3.68 0.56 5.06
N TYR A 76 4.94 0.32 4.73
CA TYR A 76 5.99 1.29 4.96
C TYR A 76 5.73 2.59 4.20
N LYS A 77 5.40 2.52 2.91
CA LYS A 77 5.08 3.68 2.08
C LYS A 77 3.85 4.44 2.57
N ARG A 78 2.82 3.73 3.04
CA ARG A 78 1.62 4.37 3.65
C ARG A 78 1.97 5.27 4.83
N LYS A 79 2.89 4.86 5.70
CA LYS A 79 3.35 5.66 6.85
C LYS A 79 3.99 6.99 6.44
N TRP A 80 4.50 7.08 5.22
CA TRP A 80 5.02 8.30 4.61
C TRP A 80 3.96 9.14 3.90
N GLY A 81 2.70 8.77 3.95
CA GLY A 81 1.61 9.47 3.27
C GLY A 81 1.65 9.36 1.75
N LEU A 82 2.28 8.32 1.22
CA LEU A 82 2.42 8.15 -0.21
C LEU A 82 1.09 7.74 -0.86
N LYS A 83 0.82 8.32 -2.03
CA LYS A 83 -0.41 8.10 -2.80
C LYS A 83 -0.18 7.07 -3.89
N ILE A 84 -1.13 6.14 -4.05
CA ILE A 84 -1.19 5.26 -5.20
C ILE A 84 -1.63 6.08 -6.42
N THR A 85 -0.81 6.10 -7.47
CA THR A 85 -1.05 6.96 -8.65
C THR A 85 -1.03 6.22 -9.97
N GLU A 86 -0.36 5.09 -10.05
CA GLU A 86 -0.12 4.38 -11.30
C GLU A 86 -0.49 2.91 -11.14
N GLN A 87 -1.06 2.36 -12.19
CA GLN A 87 -1.38 0.95 -12.31
C GLN A 87 -0.19 0.24 -12.96
N PHE A 88 0.13 -0.95 -12.46
CA PHE A 88 1.07 -1.83 -13.15
C PHE A 88 0.42 -2.33 -14.44
N GLU A 89 1.20 -2.40 -15.52
CA GLU A 89 0.75 -2.95 -16.79
C GLU A 89 0.58 -4.47 -16.66
N GLY A 90 -0.58 -4.90 -16.23
CA GLY A 90 -0.93 -6.31 -16.11
C GLY A 90 -2.28 -6.44 -15.42
N LEU A 91 -3.26 -6.90 -16.17
CA LEU A 91 -4.56 -7.25 -15.61
C LEU A 91 -4.55 -8.74 -15.28
N PHE A 92 -4.88 -9.05 -14.04
CA PHE A 92 -5.09 -10.42 -13.59
C PHE A 92 -6.58 -10.61 -13.34
N LEU A 93 -7.13 -11.71 -13.86
CA LEU A 93 -8.47 -12.17 -13.49
C LEU A 93 -8.32 -13.19 -12.35
N LEU A 94 -8.80 -12.84 -11.16
CA LEU A 94 -8.88 -13.77 -10.04
C LEU A 94 -10.27 -14.43 -10.03
N LYS A 95 -10.31 -15.74 -10.34
CA LYS A 95 -11.53 -16.54 -10.27
C LYS A 95 -11.30 -17.72 -9.34
N PRO A 96 -11.86 -17.73 -8.13
CA PRO A 96 -11.83 -18.93 -7.29
C PRO A 96 -12.63 -20.04 -7.94
N LEU A 97 -12.01 -21.19 -8.13
CA LEU A 97 -12.70 -22.36 -8.67
C LEU A 97 -13.42 -23.14 -7.58
N LYS A 98 -12.85 -23.19 -6.39
CA LYS A 98 -13.42 -23.83 -5.22
C LYS A 98 -13.05 -23.05 -3.96
N MET A 99 -14.02 -22.81 -3.10
CA MET A 99 -13.82 -22.10 -1.84
C MET A 99 -13.50 -23.10 -0.71
N THR A 100 -12.26 -23.59 -0.68
CA THR A 100 -11.75 -24.44 0.39
C THR A 100 -11.40 -23.62 1.64
N GLY A 101 -11.23 -24.27 2.80
CA GLY A 101 -10.75 -23.61 4.02
C GLY A 101 -9.41 -22.87 3.79
N GLY A 102 -8.49 -23.49 3.03
CA GLY A 102 -7.22 -22.85 2.66
C GLY A 102 -7.40 -21.61 1.77
N ALA A 103 -8.33 -21.65 0.80
CA ALA A 103 -8.65 -20.50 -0.05
C ALA A 103 -9.26 -19.35 0.77
N LYS A 104 -10.15 -19.64 1.70
CA LYS A 104 -10.73 -18.65 2.62
C LYS A 104 -9.65 -18.01 3.48
N THR A 105 -8.81 -18.82 4.12
CA THR A 105 -7.69 -18.33 4.94
C THR A 105 -6.74 -17.45 4.12
N PHE A 106 -6.43 -17.85 2.88
CA PHE A 106 -5.59 -17.04 2.00
C PHE A 106 -6.23 -15.67 1.73
N LEU A 107 -7.50 -15.62 1.35
CA LEU A 107 -8.18 -14.34 1.03
C LEU A 107 -8.28 -13.43 2.24
N VAL A 108 -8.64 -13.95 3.40
CA VAL A 108 -8.73 -13.17 4.65
C VAL A 108 -7.38 -12.57 5.05
N ASN A 109 -6.31 -13.35 4.89
CA ASN A 109 -4.97 -12.89 5.24
C ASN A 109 -4.31 -12.01 4.18
N ASN A 110 -4.81 -12.01 2.95
CA ASN A 110 -4.25 -11.27 1.83
C ASN A 110 -5.27 -10.36 1.15
N PRO A 111 -5.84 -9.38 1.87
CA PRO A 111 -6.67 -8.36 1.23
C PRO A 111 -5.84 -7.63 0.17
N PHE A 112 -6.45 -7.27 -0.95
CA PHE A 112 -5.72 -6.77 -2.10
C PHE A 112 -6.38 -5.55 -2.75
N MET A 113 -5.59 -4.83 -3.54
CA MET A 113 -6.07 -3.73 -4.38
C MET A 113 -6.43 -4.24 -5.77
N TYR A 114 -7.48 -3.66 -6.34
CA TYR A 114 -7.87 -3.90 -7.72
C TYR A 114 -8.26 -2.57 -8.40
N SER A 115 -8.26 -2.58 -9.71
CA SER A 115 -8.68 -1.43 -10.51
C SER A 115 -10.04 -1.68 -11.13
N ASP A 116 -10.93 -0.72 -11.02
CA ASP A 116 -12.21 -0.69 -11.70
C ASP A 116 -12.44 0.70 -12.31
N LYS A 117 -12.68 0.74 -13.63
CA LYS A 117 -12.93 2.00 -14.37
C LYS A 117 -11.89 3.11 -14.06
N GLY A 118 -10.63 2.72 -13.98
CA GLY A 118 -9.51 3.64 -13.68
C GLY A 118 -9.42 4.12 -12.23
N LYS A 119 -10.22 3.56 -11.33
CA LYS A 119 -10.14 3.83 -9.89
C LYS A 119 -9.51 2.65 -9.17
N PHE A 120 -8.67 2.95 -8.18
CA PHE A 120 -8.12 1.92 -7.30
C PHE A 120 -9.09 1.69 -6.15
N ASN A 121 -9.45 0.45 -5.96
CA ASN A 121 -10.29 -0.02 -4.85
C ASN A 121 -9.55 -1.11 -4.10
N SER A 122 -10.05 -1.50 -2.93
CA SER A 122 -9.52 -2.64 -2.21
C SER A 122 -10.60 -3.65 -1.86
N ALA A 123 -10.24 -4.93 -1.87
CA ALA A 123 -11.06 -6.05 -1.46
C ALA A 123 -10.55 -6.58 -0.12
N VAL A 124 -11.42 -6.58 0.88
CA VAL A 124 -11.19 -7.13 2.21
C VAL A 124 -12.16 -8.28 2.43
N PHE A 125 -11.67 -9.39 2.96
CA PHE A 125 -12.46 -10.61 3.13
C PHE A 125 -12.63 -10.93 4.61
N LEU A 126 -13.85 -11.30 5.00
CA LEU A 126 -14.19 -11.74 6.35
C LEU A 126 -14.73 -13.17 6.29
N ASN A 127 -14.40 -13.98 7.30
CA ASN A 127 -14.77 -15.41 7.32
C ASN A 127 -16.27 -15.67 7.56
N GLU A 128 -16.98 -14.69 8.12
CA GLU A 128 -18.38 -14.85 8.53
C GLU A 128 -19.20 -13.62 8.16
N ALA A 129 -20.50 -13.79 8.07
CA ALA A 129 -21.44 -12.70 7.94
C ALA A 129 -21.54 -11.96 9.28
N ILE A 130 -20.51 -11.21 9.63
CA ILE A 130 -20.50 -10.34 10.79
C ILE A 130 -21.39 -9.12 10.48
N SER A 131 -22.22 -8.73 11.45
CA SER A 131 -22.89 -7.44 11.36
C SER A 131 -21.84 -6.34 11.32
N ILE A 132 -21.67 -5.71 10.17
CA ILE A 132 -20.64 -4.69 9.96
C ILE A 132 -21.19 -3.36 10.48
N ASP A 133 -20.91 -3.08 11.74
CA ASP A 133 -21.21 -1.81 12.38
C ASP A 133 -20.18 -0.70 12.03
N GLU A 134 -20.39 0.49 12.55
CA GLU A 134 -19.49 1.62 12.27
C GLU A 134 -18.09 1.43 12.88
N ALA A 135 -17.97 0.74 14.02
CA ALA A 135 -16.68 0.49 14.65
C ALA A 135 -15.80 -0.43 13.79
N ILE A 136 -16.38 -1.51 13.28
CA ILE A 136 -15.69 -2.43 12.35
C ILE A 136 -15.28 -1.71 11.06
N LYS A 137 -16.14 -0.84 10.52
CA LYS A 137 -15.80 -0.03 9.34
C LYS A 137 -14.63 0.90 9.61
N GLU A 138 -14.63 1.56 10.76
CA GLU A 138 -13.55 2.46 11.14
C GLU A 138 -12.23 1.72 11.28
N ASP A 139 -12.22 0.56 11.92
CA ASP A 139 -11.04 -0.29 12.08
C ASP A 139 -10.50 -0.77 10.73
N ILE A 140 -11.37 -1.23 9.84
CA ILE A 140 -11.00 -1.64 8.48
C ILE A 140 -10.44 -0.45 7.70
N SER A 141 -11.07 0.72 7.80
CA SER A 141 -10.62 1.92 7.13
C SER A 141 -9.24 2.39 7.65
N LYS A 142 -9.02 2.39 8.96
CA LYS A 142 -7.73 2.70 9.58
C LYS A 142 -6.65 1.70 9.14
N LYS A 143 -6.99 0.42 9.16
CA LYS A 143 -6.05 -0.65 8.86
C LYS A 143 -5.65 -0.69 7.39
N TYR A 144 -6.59 -0.52 6.47
CA TYR A 144 -6.39 -0.75 5.04
C TYR A 144 -6.53 0.50 4.16
N GLY A 145 -7.04 1.60 4.69
CA GLY A 145 -7.14 2.87 3.96
C GLY A 145 -5.78 3.37 3.48
N CYS A 146 -5.72 3.85 2.24
CA CYS A 146 -4.50 4.38 1.64
C CYS A 146 -4.87 5.53 0.68
N LEU A 147 -4.02 6.56 0.62
CA LEU A 147 -4.21 7.63 -0.34
C LEU A 147 -4.18 7.09 -1.77
N GLY A 148 -5.18 7.47 -2.55
CA GLY A 148 -5.36 6.98 -3.93
C GLY A 148 -6.34 5.83 -4.07
N LEU A 149 -6.78 5.18 -2.98
CA LEU A 149 -7.91 4.28 -3.01
C LEU A 149 -9.23 5.06 -3.00
N SER A 150 -10.22 4.60 -3.76
CA SER A 150 -11.54 5.21 -3.83
C SER A 150 -12.50 4.62 -2.80
N LYS A 151 -12.42 3.31 -2.58
CA LYS A 151 -13.28 2.58 -1.63
C LYS A 151 -12.64 1.28 -1.16
N ILE A 152 -13.21 0.72 -0.11
CA ILE A 152 -12.94 -0.64 0.37
C ILE A 152 -14.22 -1.46 0.21
N ASP A 153 -14.14 -2.53 -0.55
CA ASP A 153 -15.22 -3.50 -0.68
C ASP A 153 -15.00 -4.63 0.30
N ILE A 154 -16.01 -4.94 1.10
CA ILE A 154 -15.96 -6.01 2.08
C ILE A 154 -16.75 -7.21 1.55
N PHE A 155 -16.11 -8.36 1.51
CA PHE A 155 -16.66 -9.62 1.08
C PHE A 155 -16.76 -10.57 2.27
N CYS A 156 -17.97 -11.04 2.58
CA CYS A 156 -18.18 -12.08 3.59
C CYS A 156 -18.12 -13.45 2.90
N LEU A 157 -17.22 -14.31 3.39
CA LEU A 157 -17.02 -15.66 2.86
C LEU A 157 -17.94 -16.65 3.62
N ASN A 158 -19.13 -16.90 3.10
CA ASN A 158 -20.06 -17.87 3.69
C ASN A 158 -19.57 -19.30 3.55
N ASN A 159 -20.04 -20.19 4.47
CA ASN A 159 -19.65 -21.60 4.49
C ASN A 159 -20.35 -22.47 3.43
N GLU A 160 -21.25 -21.92 2.64
CA GLU A 160 -21.92 -22.68 1.60
C GLU A 160 -21.00 -23.01 0.44
N GLU A 161 -20.91 -24.29 0.08
CA GLU A 161 -20.09 -24.82 -1.02
C GLU A 161 -20.59 -24.42 -2.42
N LYS A 162 -21.71 -23.71 -2.50
CA LYS A 162 -22.26 -23.21 -3.76
C LYS A 162 -21.35 -22.14 -4.33
N THR A 163 -21.22 -22.12 -5.63
CA THR A 163 -20.41 -21.19 -6.44
C THR A 163 -20.31 -19.82 -5.78
N PRO A 164 -19.11 -19.34 -5.44
CA PRO A 164 -18.95 -18.11 -4.70
C PRO A 164 -19.57 -16.96 -5.49
N SER A 165 -20.73 -16.51 -5.08
CA SER A 165 -21.27 -15.25 -5.56
C SER A 165 -20.49 -14.15 -4.86
N TRP A 166 -19.63 -13.49 -5.60
CA TRP A 166 -18.89 -12.32 -5.14
C TRP A 166 -19.84 -11.13 -5.01
N GLN A 167 -20.68 -11.16 -4.00
CA GLN A 167 -21.49 -10.00 -3.67
C GLN A 167 -20.73 -9.12 -2.70
N ILE A 168 -20.58 -7.86 -3.08
CA ILE A 168 -20.04 -6.84 -2.20
C ILE A 168 -21.04 -6.68 -1.05
N SER A 169 -20.62 -7.08 0.16
CA SER A 169 -21.46 -6.95 1.35
C SER A 169 -21.56 -5.50 1.78
N LYS A 170 -20.50 -4.73 1.60
CA LYS A 170 -20.43 -3.30 1.95
C LYS A 170 -19.31 -2.56 1.25
N GLU A 171 -19.57 -1.28 0.94
CA GLU A 171 -18.58 -0.33 0.43
C GLU A 171 -18.26 0.71 1.50
N ILE A 172 -16.98 0.98 1.71
CA ILE A 172 -16.51 2.05 2.60
C ILE A 172 -15.82 3.09 1.71
N PRO A 173 -16.39 4.29 1.52
CA PRO A 173 -15.70 5.36 0.83
C PRO A 173 -14.50 5.81 1.64
N ILE A 174 -13.32 5.85 1.02
CA ILE A 174 -12.11 6.37 1.67
C ILE A 174 -12.10 7.88 1.50
N ARG A 175 -12.23 8.59 2.60
CA ARG A 175 -11.92 10.01 2.66
C ARG A 175 -10.41 10.17 2.69
N PRO A 176 -9.81 11.05 1.86
CA PRO A 176 -8.38 11.31 1.95
C PRO A 176 -8.07 11.84 3.37
N ILE A 177 -7.25 11.10 4.11
CA ILE A 177 -6.67 11.61 5.36
C ILE A 177 -5.63 12.62 4.91
N ILE A 178 -5.95 13.90 5.01
CA ILE A 178 -4.98 14.98 4.83
C ILE A 178 -4.17 15.01 6.13
N PRO A 179 -2.86 14.74 6.09
CA PRO A 179 -2.03 14.89 7.28
C PRO A 179 -2.15 16.34 7.77
N ASN A 180 -2.50 16.54 9.03
CA ASN A 180 -2.50 17.84 9.66
C ASN A 180 -1.09 18.46 9.49
N GLY A 181 -0.97 19.49 8.67
CA GLY A 181 0.29 20.21 8.47
C GLY A 181 0.71 20.53 7.04
N CYS A 182 0.00 20.07 6.00
CA CYS A 182 0.18 20.54 4.63
C CYS A 182 -0.95 21.54 4.30
N SER A 183 -0.77 22.81 4.69
CA SER A 183 -1.47 23.92 4.05
C SER A 183 -1.01 24.00 2.59
N THR A 184 -1.97 24.11 1.69
CA THR A 184 -1.87 24.28 0.22
C THR A 184 -0.84 25.32 -0.20
#